data_225bd5958684c7c5c2736730cc3e614c
#
_entry.id   225bd5958684c7c5c2736730cc3e614c
#
_cell.length_a   1.000
_cell.length_b   1.000
_cell.length_c   1.000
_cell.angle_alpha   90.00
_cell.angle_beta   90.00
_cell.angle_gamma   90.00
#
_symmetry.space_group_name_H-M   'P 1'
#
loop_
_entity.id
_entity.type
_entity.pdbx_description
1 polymer ?
#
loop_
_entity_poly.entity_id
_entity_poly.type
_entity_poly.pdbx_seq_one_letter_code
_entity_poly.pdbx_strand_id
1 'polypeptide(L)'
;EYFYARLYNLISTFGGTRMVLTIAPGDATAKALCETLDETFQLSVKKNLRSGYGKCLNVTDRINTAMGANPFVFQVVEAGCPVETSAPQKATDAVSSFKSAVNKARGAALCGIDIGGTDIKVVGIQGGHVVAVKEYDWNPAEMTSIDQVIEPVLLMARVIRSAMSLPQTAEAEQLKTEMLKKGVSDDAMRSAADTVSALYGKPLLLDGIGVCFPDVVIDDMIVGGETLKTRGIRAHSPDYDKEFPRLAELKRMLLKQCRAGGVVHMSNDGSLAAYTAAVELAHSEHAETVRDGVFAHTLGTELGTGWIDETGEIPQIPLEVYNCVIDLGNYPARAFDPMDVRSVNNFN
;
A
#
# COMPACT_ATOMS: atom_id res chain seq x y z
N GLU A 1 -28.18 13.05 -5.28
CA GLU A 1 -26.88 13.19 -4.62
C GLU A 1 -26.55 11.98 -3.72
N TYR A 2 -27.35 11.63 -2.72
CA TYR A 2 -27.05 10.52 -1.80
C TYR A 2 -26.75 9.20 -2.53
N PHE A 3 -27.51 8.87 -3.56
CA PHE A 3 -27.29 7.66 -4.36
C PHE A 3 -25.90 7.64 -5.01
N TYR A 4 -25.51 8.70 -5.69
CA TYR A 4 -24.20 8.77 -6.35
C TYR A 4 -23.04 8.84 -5.35
N ALA A 5 -23.18 9.60 -4.27
CA ALA A 5 -22.18 9.65 -3.21
C ALA A 5 -21.97 8.26 -2.57
N ARG A 6 -23.05 7.50 -2.38
CA ARG A 6 -22.95 6.13 -1.87
C ARG A 6 -22.21 5.19 -2.82
N LEU A 7 -22.51 5.26 -4.13
CA LEU A 7 -21.79 4.46 -5.14
C LEU A 7 -20.32 4.87 -5.23
N TYR A 8 -20.05 6.17 -5.20
CA TYR A 8 -18.69 6.69 -5.17
C TYR A 8 -17.89 6.12 -4.00
N ASN A 9 -18.46 6.12 -2.79
CA ASN A 9 -17.82 5.59 -1.60
C ASN A 9 -17.55 4.08 -1.74
N LEU A 10 -18.50 3.32 -2.28
CA LEU A 10 -18.32 1.89 -2.50
C LEU A 10 -17.21 1.60 -3.51
N ILE A 11 -17.14 2.35 -4.62
CA ILE A 11 -16.08 2.19 -5.62
C ILE A 11 -14.73 2.61 -5.05
N SER A 12 -14.65 3.72 -4.31
CA SER A 12 -13.41 4.18 -3.68
C SER A 12 -12.88 3.19 -2.65
N THR A 13 -13.77 2.53 -1.91
CA THR A 13 -13.41 1.58 -0.85
C THR A 13 -13.07 0.20 -1.41
N PHE A 14 -13.93 -0.35 -2.25
CA PHE A 14 -13.83 -1.75 -2.68
C PHE A 14 -13.24 -1.91 -4.09
N GLY A 15 -13.34 -0.88 -4.94
CA GLY A 15 -12.92 -0.98 -6.34
C GLY A 15 -13.74 -2.02 -7.12
N GLY A 16 -13.05 -2.76 -7.97
CA GLY A 16 -13.61 -3.87 -8.73
C GLY A 16 -13.72 -3.58 -10.23
N THR A 17 -14.21 -4.56 -10.97
CA THR A 17 -14.42 -4.46 -12.43
C THR A 17 -15.89 -4.25 -12.80
N ARG A 18 -16.79 -4.48 -11.86
CA ARG A 18 -18.24 -4.39 -12.10
C ARG A 18 -18.99 -4.07 -10.82
N MET A 19 -19.96 -3.18 -10.93
CA MET A 19 -20.95 -2.94 -9.88
C MET A 19 -22.32 -3.36 -10.39
N VAL A 20 -22.93 -4.33 -9.73
CA VAL A 20 -24.29 -4.81 -10.06
C VAL A 20 -25.29 -4.11 -9.14
N LEU A 21 -26.24 -3.40 -9.75
CA LEU A 21 -27.35 -2.76 -9.05
C LEU A 21 -28.64 -3.54 -9.34
N THR A 22 -29.27 -4.03 -8.29
CA THR A 22 -30.56 -4.71 -8.39
C THR A 22 -31.66 -3.72 -8.06
N ILE A 23 -32.59 -3.52 -8.98
CA ILE A 23 -33.75 -2.66 -8.82
C ILE A 23 -35.06 -3.48 -8.80
N ALA A 24 -36.08 -2.96 -8.14
CA ALA A 24 -37.39 -3.60 -8.16
C ALA A 24 -37.99 -3.55 -9.59
N PRO A 25 -38.66 -4.62 -10.05
CA PRO A 25 -39.33 -4.62 -11.35
C PRO A 25 -40.34 -3.47 -11.45
N GLY A 26 -40.23 -2.67 -12.51
CA GLY A 26 -41.13 -1.55 -12.75
C GLY A 26 -40.86 -0.29 -11.92
N ASP A 27 -39.77 -0.24 -11.13
CA ASP A 27 -39.35 1.02 -10.44
C ASP A 27 -38.75 2.01 -11.43
N ALA A 28 -39.60 2.89 -11.97
CA ALA A 28 -39.21 3.90 -12.94
C ALA A 28 -38.17 4.92 -12.38
N THR A 29 -38.24 5.21 -11.07
CA THR A 29 -37.32 6.16 -10.43
C THR A 29 -35.92 5.57 -10.31
N ALA A 30 -35.83 4.33 -9.80
CA ALA A 30 -34.55 3.63 -9.70
C ALA A 30 -33.92 3.42 -11.11
N LYS A 31 -34.74 3.06 -12.09
CA LYS A 31 -34.30 2.90 -13.48
C LYS A 31 -33.73 4.19 -14.04
N ALA A 32 -34.43 5.30 -13.91
CA ALA A 32 -33.98 6.61 -14.39
C ALA A 32 -32.65 7.05 -13.73
N LEU A 33 -32.48 6.79 -12.42
CA LEU A 33 -31.20 7.05 -11.74
C LEU A 33 -30.06 6.18 -12.31
N CYS A 34 -30.33 4.92 -12.59
CA CYS A 34 -29.33 4.01 -13.12
C CYS A 34 -28.94 4.35 -14.57
N GLU A 35 -29.84 4.88 -15.37
CA GLU A 35 -29.57 5.30 -16.75
C GLU A 35 -28.55 6.45 -16.87
N THR A 36 -28.27 7.18 -15.79
CA THR A 36 -27.31 8.28 -15.75
C THR A 36 -25.93 7.89 -15.22
N LEU A 37 -25.73 6.63 -14.82
CA LEU A 37 -24.49 6.21 -14.11
C LEU A 37 -23.24 6.40 -14.95
N ASP A 38 -23.24 5.94 -16.19
CA ASP A 38 -22.07 6.00 -17.06
C ASP A 38 -21.64 7.44 -17.35
N GLU A 39 -22.60 8.36 -17.50
CA GLU A 39 -22.35 9.77 -17.67
C GLU A 39 -21.88 10.44 -16.37
N THR A 40 -22.58 10.17 -15.25
CA THR A 40 -22.26 10.74 -13.93
C THR A 40 -20.88 10.32 -13.44
N PHE A 41 -20.52 9.06 -13.61
CA PHE A 41 -19.20 8.52 -13.24
C PHE A 41 -18.16 8.63 -14.36
N GLN A 42 -18.53 9.20 -15.51
CA GLN A 42 -17.61 9.53 -16.60
C GLN A 42 -16.80 8.31 -17.08
N LEU A 43 -17.46 7.15 -17.26
CA LEU A 43 -16.79 5.90 -17.64
C LEU A 43 -15.98 6.06 -18.93
N SER A 44 -16.49 6.74 -19.94
CA SER A 44 -15.84 6.97 -21.24
C SER A 44 -14.80 8.10 -21.23
N VAL A 45 -14.71 8.89 -20.14
CA VAL A 45 -13.78 10.03 -20.05
C VAL A 45 -12.39 9.54 -19.66
N LYS A 46 -11.36 10.10 -20.33
CA LYS A 46 -9.97 9.80 -19.99
C LYS A 46 -9.67 10.19 -18.54
N LYS A 47 -8.92 9.35 -17.84
CA LYS A 47 -8.57 9.46 -16.43
C LYS A 47 -8.18 10.89 -15.98
N ASN A 48 -7.30 11.55 -16.73
CA ASN A 48 -6.78 12.89 -16.39
C ASN A 48 -7.79 14.03 -16.60
N LEU A 49 -8.94 13.73 -17.20
CA LEU A 49 -10.02 14.69 -17.47
C LEU A 49 -11.24 14.44 -16.58
N ARG A 50 -11.24 13.37 -15.78
CA ARG A 50 -12.36 13.07 -14.88
C ARG A 50 -12.46 14.07 -13.75
N SER A 51 -13.69 14.42 -13.41
CA SER A 51 -14.07 15.31 -12.32
C SER A 51 -15.19 14.67 -11.48
N GLY A 52 -15.59 15.31 -10.40
CA GLY A 52 -16.72 14.89 -9.58
C GLY A 52 -16.67 13.40 -9.21
N TYR A 53 -17.80 12.73 -9.35
CA TYR A 53 -17.93 11.30 -9.03
C TYR A 53 -17.04 10.39 -9.88
N GLY A 54 -16.63 10.80 -11.07
CA GLY A 54 -15.74 10.03 -11.92
C GLY A 54 -14.33 9.82 -11.34
N LYS A 55 -13.92 10.63 -10.37
CA LYS A 55 -12.57 10.54 -9.75
C LYS A 55 -12.32 9.20 -9.05
N CYS A 56 -13.35 8.54 -8.48
CA CYS A 56 -13.16 7.23 -7.83
C CYS A 56 -12.65 6.15 -8.78
N LEU A 57 -12.95 6.29 -10.07
CA LEU A 57 -12.49 5.34 -11.09
C LEU A 57 -10.99 5.49 -11.41
N ASN A 58 -10.35 6.58 -11.02
CA ASN A 58 -8.93 6.78 -11.33
C ASN A 58 -8.01 5.74 -10.67
N VAL A 59 -8.31 5.36 -9.43
CA VAL A 59 -7.60 4.29 -8.72
C VAL A 59 -8.05 2.92 -9.23
N THR A 60 -9.36 2.71 -9.35
CA THR A 60 -9.96 1.46 -9.83
C THR A 60 -9.43 1.06 -11.22
N ASP A 61 -9.37 1.99 -12.17
CA ASP A 61 -8.86 1.71 -13.52
C ASP A 61 -7.36 1.40 -13.52
N ARG A 62 -6.58 2.01 -12.63
CA ARG A 62 -5.16 1.67 -12.49
C ARG A 62 -4.97 0.24 -12.00
N ILE A 63 -5.72 -0.14 -10.96
CA ILE A 63 -5.70 -1.49 -10.42
C ILE A 63 -6.10 -2.47 -11.53
N ASN A 64 -7.23 -2.24 -12.19
CA ASN A 64 -7.73 -3.11 -13.26
C ASN A 64 -6.71 -3.25 -14.38
N THR A 65 -6.06 -2.16 -14.80
CA THR A 65 -5.01 -2.19 -15.81
C THR A 65 -3.78 -2.98 -15.35
N ALA A 66 -3.32 -2.74 -14.13
CA ALA A 66 -2.14 -3.43 -13.58
C ALA A 66 -2.38 -4.94 -13.43
N MET A 67 -3.62 -5.33 -13.08
CA MET A 67 -4.03 -6.72 -12.92
C MET A 67 -4.46 -7.39 -14.23
N GLY A 68 -4.42 -6.68 -15.37
CA GLY A 68 -4.92 -7.20 -16.65
C GLY A 68 -6.42 -7.50 -16.66
N ALA A 69 -7.17 -6.84 -15.78
CA ALA A 69 -8.60 -7.02 -15.64
C ALA A 69 -9.39 -6.14 -16.61
N ASN A 70 -10.70 -6.43 -16.75
CA ASN A 70 -11.59 -5.64 -17.60
C ASN A 70 -11.80 -4.23 -17.02
N PRO A 71 -12.05 -3.22 -17.87
CA PRO A 71 -12.48 -1.90 -17.42
C PRO A 71 -13.75 -1.98 -16.57
N PHE A 72 -13.90 -1.02 -15.66
CA PHE A 72 -15.07 -0.95 -14.77
C PHE A 72 -16.36 -0.71 -15.57
N VAL A 73 -17.45 -1.40 -15.16
CA VAL A 73 -18.78 -1.23 -15.76
C VAL A 73 -19.87 -1.24 -14.67
N PHE A 74 -20.96 -0.51 -14.93
CA PHE A 74 -22.21 -0.69 -14.19
C PHE A 74 -23.09 -1.73 -14.90
N GLN A 75 -23.75 -2.56 -14.12
CA GLN A 75 -24.76 -3.50 -14.58
C GLN A 75 -26.03 -3.32 -13.75
N VAL A 76 -27.15 -3.07 -14.40
CA VAL A 76 -28.44 -2.94 -13.74
C VAL A 76 -29.27 -4.18 -14.06
N VAL A 77 -29.84 -4.81 -13.02
CA VAL A 77 -30.70 -6.00 -13.14
C VAL A 77 -32.00 -5.77 -12.38
N GLU A 78 -33.13 -6.19 -12.95
CA GLU A 78 -34.40 -6.14 -12.22
C GLU A 78 -34.47 -7.25 -11.15
N ALA A 79 -35.12 -6.96 -10.03
CA ALA A 79 -35.21 -7.88 -8.88
C ALA A 79 -35.86 -9.22 -9.26
N GLY A 80 -35.30 -10.31 -8.76
CA GLY A 80 -35.68 -11.68 -9.06
C GLY A 80 -34.47 -12.55 -9.42
N CYS A 81 -33.33 -11.93 -9.71
CA CYS A 81 -32.06 -12.65 -9.84
C CYS A 81 -31.31 -12.61 -8.49
N PRO A 82 -31.14 -13.71 -7.77
CA PRO A 82 -30.27 -13.71 -6.59
C PRO A 82 -28.85 -13.33 -7.04
N VAL A 83 -28.26 -12.36 -6.38
CA VAL A 83 -26.81 -12.13 -6.51
C VAL A 83 -26.16 -13.37 -5.88
N GLU A 84 -25.47 -14.16 -6.69
CA GLU A 84 -24.65 -15.25 -6.16
C GLU A 84 -23.57 -14.59 -5.27
N THR A 85 -23.76 -14.68 -3.96
CA THR A 85 -22.69 -14.42 -3.00
C THR A 85 -21.81 -15.68 -3.01
N SER A 86 -20.55 -15.52 -3.34
CA SER A 86 -19.56 -16.57 -3.13
C SER A 86 -19.64 -17.02 -1.67
N ALA A 87 -19.75 -18.33 -1.45
CA ALA A 87 -19.71 -18.87 -0.09
C ALA A 87 -18.43 -18.41 0.60
N PRO A 88 -18.49 -17.99 1.88
CA PRO A 88 -17.29 -17.64 2.61
C PRO A 88 -16.30 -18.81 2.53
N GLN A 89 -15.06 -18.51 2.14
CA GLN A 89 -13.97 -19.47 2.22
C GLN A 89 -13.86 -19.94 3.67
N LYS A 90 -13.56 -21.22 3.84
CA LYS A 90 -13.33 -21.78 5.17
C LYS A 90 -12.26 -20.95 5.87
N ALA A 91 -12.66 -20.23 6.91
CA ALA A 91 -11.77 -19.39 7.67
C ALA A 91 -10.61 -20.23 8.21
N THR A 92 -9.40 -19.90 7.80
CA THR A 92 -8.19 -20.32 8.50
C THR A 92 -8.27 -19.68 9.90
N ASP A 93 -7.84 -20.36 10.95
CA ASP A 93 -7.81 -19.74 12.27
C ASP A 93 -6.77 -18.61 12.27
N ALA A 94 -7.23 -17.39 12.08
CA ALA A 94 -6.40 -16.18 11.97
C ALA A 94 -5.46 -16.02 13.16
N VAL A 95 -5.93 -16.31 14.38
CA VAL A 95 -5.11 -16.24 15.60
C VAL A 95 -3.91 -17.18 15.53
N SER A 96 -4.15 -18.45 15.16
CA SER A 96 -3.07 -19.43 15.01
C SER A 96 -2.12 -19.07 13.88
N SER A 97 -2.64 -18.48 12.79
CA SER A 97 -1.84 -18.03 11.66
C SER A 97 -0.86 -16.94 12.07
N PHE A 98 -1.30 -15.90 12.78
CA PHE A 98 -0.43 -14.82 13.27
C PHE A 98 0.60 -15.31 14.28
N LYS A 99 0.22 -16.18 15.23
CA LYS A 99 1.16 -16.81 16.16
C LYS A 99 2.23 -17.64 15.45
N SER A 100 1.83 -18.40 14.44
CA SER A 100 2.76 -19.20 13.62
C SER A 100 3.73 -18.32 12.83
N ALA A 101 3.27 -17.23 12.24
CA ALA A 101 4.09 -16.28 11.50
C ALA A 101 5.20 -15.69 12.40
N VAL A 102 4.87 -15.21 13.61
CA VAL A 102 5.85 -14.69 14.56
C VAL A 102 6.87 -15.76 14.97
N ASN A 103 6.43 -17.00 15.22
CA ASN A 103 7.35 -18.08 15.57
C ASN A 103 8.32 -18.42 14.43
N LYS A 104 7.86 -18.40 13.18
CA LYS A 104 8.74 -18.57 11.99
C LYS A 104 9.74 -17.44 11.87
N ALA A 105 9.31 -16.20 12.11
CA ALA A 105 10.15 -15.02 12.03
C ALA A 105 11.30 -15.01 13.07
N ARG A 106 11.13 -15.65 14.24
CA ARG A 106 12.15 -15.70 15.29
C ARG A 106 13.47 -16.35 14.87
N GLY A 107 13.45 -17.28 13.92
CA GLY A 107 14.67 -17.95 13.43
C GLY A 107 15.23 -17.34 12.15
N ALA A 108 14.60 -16.33 11.61
CA ALA A 108 14.88 -15.79 10.30
C ALA A 108 15.77 -14.53 10.35
N ALA A 109 16.49 -14.27 9.24
CA ALA A 109 17.15 -13.00 8.95
C ALA A 109 16.22 -12.16 8.08
N LEU A 110 15.64 -11.11 8.63
CA LEU A 110 14.61 -10.30 7.99
C LEU A 110 15.03 -8.84 7.86
N CYS A 111 14.49 -8.19 6.85
CA CYS A 111 14.62 -6.74 6.65
C CYS A 111 13.22 -6.13 6.50
N GLY A 112 12.93 -5.12 7.30
CA GLY A 112 11.74 -4.27 7.14
C GLY A 112 12.15 -2.93 6.54
N ILE A 113 11.41 -2.45 5.54
CA ILE A 113 11.64 -1.17 4.85
C ILE A 113 10.34 -0.38 4.87
N ASP A 114 10.37 0.78 5.52
CA ASP A 114 9.27 1.73 5.52
C ASP A 114 9.64 2.95 4.65
N ILE A 115 8.90 3.13 3.57
CA ILE A 115 9.14 4.20 2.59
C ILE A 115 8.24 5.39 2.93
N GLY A 116 8.76 6.32 3.72
CA GLY A 116 8.07 7.53 4.14
C GLY A 116 8.11 8.67 3.11
N GLY A 117 7.45 9.78 3.43
CA GLY A 117 7.42 11.00 2.60
C GLY A 117 8.70 11.79 2.61
N THR A 118 9.45 11.74 3.70
CA THR A 118 10.68 12.51 3.93
C THR A 118 11.89 11.63 4.21
N ASP A 119 11.65 10.36 4.53
CA ASP A 119 12.69 9.41 4.90
C ASP A 119 12.32 7.98 4.50
N ILE A 120 13.33 7.14 4.43
CA ILE A 120 13.19 5.68 4.37
C ILE A 120 13.76 5.12 5.67
N LYS A 121 12.96 4.37 6.41
CA LYS A 121 13.39 3.67 7.63
C LYS A 121 13.58 2.20 7.35
N VAL A 122 14.70 1.65 7.79
CA VAL A 122 15.01 0.25 7.55
C VAL A 122 15.48 -0.43 8.82
N VAL A 123 14.97 -1.63 9.07
CA VAL A 123 15.31 -2.45 10.21
C VAL A 123 15.79 -3.82 9.78
N GLY A 124 16.88 -4.29 10.37
CA GLY A 124 17.38 -5.66 10.25
C GLY A 124 17.08 -6.45 11.51
N ILE A 125 16.47 -7.62 11.34
CA ILE A 125 16.09 -8.55 12.43
C ILE A 125 16.81 -9.86 12.21
N GLN A 126 17.43 -10.40 13.25
CA GLN A 126 18.08 -11.70 13.24
C GLN A 126 17.88 -12.42 14.59
N GLY A 127 17.45 -13.65 14.51
CA GLY A 127 17.17 -14.42 15.74
C GLY A 127 16.05 -13.83 16.60
N GLY A 128 15.11 -13.10 16.01
CA GLY A 128 14.02 -12.41 16.71
C GLY A 128 14.41 -11.08 17.37
N HIS A 129 15.64 -10.59 17.14
CA HIS A 129 16.13 -9.33 17.70
C HIS A 129 16.44 -8.31 16.62
N VAL A 130 16.16 -7.04 16.90
CA VAL A 130 16.60 -5.93 16.07
C VAL A 130 18.13 -5.79 16.19
N VAL A 131 18.84 -5.97 15.09
CA VAL A 131 20.32 -5.93 15.07
C VAL A 131 20.90 -4.75 14.31
N ALA A 132 20.09 -4.10 13.47
CA ALA A 132 20.49 -2.90 12.73
C ALA A 132 19.26 -2.03 12.44
N VAL A 133 19.44 -0.71 12.51
CA VAL A 133 18.41 0.29 12.12
C VAL A 133 19.10 1.39 11.33
N LYS A 134 18.48 1.84 10.25
CA LYS A 134 18.97 2.94 9.43
C LYS A 134 17.81 3.84 9.02
N GLU A 135 18.03 5.13 9.11
CA GLU A 135 17.17 6.18 8.54
C GLU A 135 17.93 6.87 7.40
N TYR A 136 17.24 7.10 6.29
CA TYR A 136 17.77 7.74 5.09
C TYR A 136 16.82 8.87 4.68
N ASP A 137 17.34 10.11 4.79
CA ASP A 137 16.57 11.30 4.38
C ASP A 137 16.57 11.42 2.86
N TRP A 138 15.41 11.70 2.27
CA TRP A 138 15.25 11.92 0.84
C TRP A 138 14.23 13.01 0.52
N ASN A 139 14.20 13.48 -0.73
CA ASN A 139 13.22 14.48 -1.17
C ASN A 139 12.50 14.02 -2.45
N PRO A 140 11.45 13.22 -2.34
CA PRO A 140 10.72 12.70 -3.51
C PRO A 140 10.03 13.79 -4.34
N ALA A 141 9.83 14.99 -3.80
CA ALA A 141 9.25 16.12 -4.55
C ALA A 141 10.19 16.65 -5.65
N GLU A 142 11.48 16.42 -5.56
CA GLU A 142 12.49 16.86 -6.52
C GLU A 142 12.91 15.74 -7.50
N MET A 143 12.42 14.53 -7.32
CA MET A 143 12.79 13.39 -8.18
C MET A 143 12.22 13.54 -9.58
N THR A 144 13.01 13.14 -10.55
CA THR A 144 12.69 13.24 -11.99
C THR A 144 12.57 11.88 -12.68
N SER A 145 13.01 10.80 -12.02
CA SER A 145 12.96 9.44 -12.53
C SER A 145 12.65 8.43 -11.42
N ILE A 146 12.09 7.31 -11.79
CA ILE A 146 11.75 6.24 -10.86
C ILE A 146 13.00 5.57 -10.26
N ASP A 147 14.13 5.62 -10.93
CA ASP A 147 15.40 5.09 -10.40
C ASP A 147 15.81 5.80 -9.11
N GLN A 148 15.49 7.10 -8.99
CA GLN A 148 15.73 7.87 -7.76
C GLN A 148 14.88 7.40 -6.57
N VAL A 149 13.80 6.66 -6.82
CA VAL A 149 13.01 5.97 -5.78
C VAL A 149 13.57 4.57 -5.53
N ILE A 150 13.87 3.81 -6.58
CA ILE A 150 14.28 2.41 -6.47
C ILE A 150 15.69 2.28 -5.88
N GLU A 151 16.66 3.06 -6.35
CA GLU A 151 18.06 2.93 -5.93
C GLU A 151 18.30 3.12 -4.43
N PRO A 152 17.74 4.16 -3.75
CA PRO A 152 17.88 4.30 -2.31
C PRO A 152 17.30 3.11 -1.53
N VAL A 153 16.15 2.56 -1.96
CA VAL A 153 15.54 1.40 -1.31
C VAL A 153 16.46 0.18 -1.41
N LEU A 154 17.03 -0.08 -2.59
CA LEU A 154 17.99 -1.17 -2.80
C LEU A 154 19.28 -0.96 -2.01
N LEU A 155 19.77 0.29 -1.93
CA LEU A 155 20.95 0.64 -1.15
C LEU A 155 20.69 0.39 0.34
N MET A 156 19.54 0.81 0.86
CA MET A 156 19.20 0.59 2.26
C MET A 156 19.10 -0.89 2.61
N ALA A 157 18.47 -1.70 1.77
CA ALA A 157 18.44 -3.15 1.94
C ALA A 157 19.85 -3.76 1.97
N ARG A 158 20.74 -3.30 1.07
CA ARG A 158 22.14 -3.73 1.03
C ARG A 158 22.91 -3.33 2.30
N VAL A 159 22.76 -2.08 2.75
CA VAL A 159 23.41 -1.55 3.95
C VAL A 159 23.01 -2.35 5.18
N ILE A 160 21.71 -2.54 5.39
CA ILE A 160 21.21 -3.34 6.52
C ILE A 160 21.72 -4.77 6.48
N ARG A 161 21.66 -5.42 5.31
CA ARG A 161 22.18 -6.78 5.14
C ARG A 161 23.69 -6.87 5.44
N SER A 162 24.47 -5.88 5.02
CA SER A 162 25.90 -5.80 5.32
C SER A 162 26.13 -5.63 6.82
N ALA A 163 25.37 -4.74 7.48
CA ALA A 163 25.44 -4.53 8.93
C ALA A 163 25.11 -5.78 9.74
N MET A 164 24.09 -6.54 9.30
CA MET A 164 23.68 -7.82 9.91
C MET A 164 24.73 -8.91 9.78
N SER A 165 25.67 -8.79 8.84
CA SER A 165 26.70 -9.80 8.54
C SER A 165 27.99 -9.58 9.30
N LEU A 166 28.11 -8.47 10.02
CA LEU A 166 29.33 -8.11 10.74
C LEU A 166 29.48 -8.98 12.00
N PRO A 167 30.71 -9.44 12.29
CA PRO A 167 31.01 -10.15 13.54
C PRO A 167 30.98 -9.19 14.74
N GLN A 168 30.90 -9.76 15.93
CA GLN A 168 30.91 -8.98 17.18
C GLN A 168 32.36 -8.64 17.60
N THR A 169 33.04 -7.82 16.82
CA THR A 169 34.38 -7.29 17.13
C THR A 169 34.32 -5.76 17.22
N ALA A 170 35.28 -5.13 17.90
CA ALA A 170 35.30 -3.68 18.04
C ALA A 170 35.39 -2.95 16.70
N GLU A 171 36.21 -3.44 15.78
CA GLU A 171 36.40 -2.89 14.44
C GLU A 171 35.13 -3.02 13.60
N ALA A 172 34.44 -4.15 13.68
CA ALA A 172 33.19 -4.39 12.97
C ALA A 172 32.07 -3.51 13.53
N GLU A 173 31.99 -3.32 14.84
CA GLU A 173 31.00 -2.46 15.47
C GLU A 173 31.24 -0.98 15.15
N GLN A 174 32.49 -0.53 15.04
CA GLN A 174 32.81 0.80 14.55
C GLN A 174 32.35 0.99 13.09
N LEU A 175 32.66 0.05 12.19
CA LEU A 175 32.25 0.10 10.81
C LEU A 175 30.71 0.10 10.66
N LYS A 176 30.02 -0.70 11.47
CA LYS A 176 28.56 -0.75 11.55
C LYS A 176 27.99 0.61 11.99
N THR A 177 28.55 1.21 13.04
CA THR A 177 28.11 2.51 13.53
C THR A 177 28.28 3.60 12.50
N GLU A 178 29.41 3.64 11.80
CA GLU A 178 29.67 4.62 10.73
C GLU A 178 28.70 4.44 9.57
N MET A 179 28.44 3.19 9.13
CA MET A 179 27.54 2.88 8.02
C MET A 179 26.07 3.22 8.34
N LEU A 180 25.64 3.00 9.59
CA LEU A 180 24.26 3.20 10.02
C LEU A 180 23.97 4.65 10.49
N LYS A 181 24.98 5.48 10.67
CA LYS A 181 24.83 6.86 11.10
C LYS A 181 23.90 7.63 10.14
N LYS A 182 23.05 8.52 10.69
CA LYS A 182 22.20 9.43 9.90
C LYS A 182 23.07 10.41 9.09
N GLY A 183 22.64 10.78 7.89
CA GLY A 183 23.31 11.76 7.03
C GLY A 183 24.56 11.24 6.31
N VAL A 184 24.82 9.94 6.32
CA VAL A 184 25.89 9.33 5.50
C VAL A 184 25.50 9.38 4.03
N SER A 185 26.42 9.81 3.16
CA SER A 185 26.18 9.86 1.73
C SER A 185 26.06 8.45 1.10
N ASP A 186 25.36 8.36 -0.03
CA ASP A 186 25.18 7.12 -0.78
C ASP A 186 26.51 6.45 -1.13
N ASP A 187 27.50 7.22 -1.59
CA ASP A 187 28.82 6.71 -1.94
C ASP A 187 29.57 6.15 -0.72
N ALA A 188 29.48 6.83 0.42
CA ALA A 188 30.07 6.33 1.65
C ALA A 188 29.39 5.05 2.13
N MET A 189 28.07 4.95 2.04
CA MET A 189 27.33 3.73 2.36
C MET A 189 27.68 2.56 1.40
N ARG A 190 27.78 2.83 0.11
CA ARG A 190 28.22 1.84 -0.88
C ARG A 190 29.63 1.35 -0.57
N SER A 191 30.56 2.27 -0.33
CA SER A 191 31.95 1.96 0.03
C SER A 191 32.04 1.14 1.32
N ALA A 192 31.27 1.49 2.34
CA ALA A 192 31.24 0.74 3.60
C ALA A 192 30.69 -0.68 3.40
N ALA A 193 29.62 -0.87 2.61
CA ALA A 193 29.09 -2.18 2.29
C ALA A 193 30.08 -3.02 1.45
N ASP A 194 30.86 -2.40 0.55
CA ASP A 194 31.94 -3.06 -0.17
C ASP A 194 33.09 -3.47 0.76
N THR A 195 33.43 -2.61 1.72
CA THR A 195 34.44 -2.90 2.77
C THR A 195 34.01 -4.11 3.60
N VAL A 196 32.74 -4.20 4.01
CA VAL A 196 32.20 -5.39 4.71
C VAL A 196 32.42 -6.63 3.87
N SER A 197 32.08 -6.57 2.58
CA SER A 197 32.25 -7.71 1.68
C SER A 197 33.70 -8.12 1.49
N ALA A 198 34.64 -7.17 1.45
CA ALA A 198 36.07 -7.41 1.29
C ALA A 198 36.72 -8.01 2.55
N LEU A 199 36.37 -7.50 3.73
CA LEU A 199 37.00 -7.91 4.98
C LEU A 199 36.37 -9.16 5.60
N TYR A 200 35.04 -9.31 5.50
CA TYR A 200 34.26 -10.33 6.19
C TYR A 200 33.58 -11.33 5.24
N GLY A 201 33.78 -11.19 3.94
CA GLY A 201 33.16 -12.04 2.94
C GLY A 201 31.77 -11.58 2.52
N LYS A 202 31.12 -12.39 1.67
CA LYS A 202 29.80 -12.04 1.13
C LYS A 202 28.78 -11.89 2.28
N PRO A 203 28.05 -10.76 2.33
CA PRO A 203 27.00 -10.59 3.31
C PRO A 203 25.96 -11.71 3.25
N LEU A 204 25.37 -12.05 4.40
CA LEU A 204 24.28 -13.01 4.50
C LEU A 204 23.16 -12.68 3.51
N LEU A 205 22.43 -13.69 3.04
CA LEU A 205 21.22 -13.50 2.27
C LEU A 205 20.02 -13.56 3.21
N LEU A 206 19.05 -12.68 2.99
CA LEU A 206 17.87 -12.56 3.84
C LEU A 206 16.87 -13.69 3.58
N ASP A 207 16.14 -14.09 4.61
CA ASP A 207 14.99 -14.98 4.51
C ASP A 207 13.76 -14.26 3.98
N GLY A 208 13.62 -12.97 4.29
CA GLY A 208 12.53 -12.15 3.81
C GLY A 208 12.77 -10.66 3.94
N ILE A 209 12.08 -9.92 3.08
CA ILE A 209 12.01 -8.45 3.11
C ILE A 209 10.54 -8.04 3.11
N GLY A 210 10.14 -7.25 4.09
CA GLY A 210 8.85 -6.56 4.11
C GLY A 210 9.04 -5.11 3.68
N VAL A 211 8.20 -4.63 2.77
CA VAL A 211 8.22 -3.24 2.30
C VAL A 211 6.88 -2.59 2.57
N CYS A 212 6.91 -1.48 3.28
CA CYS A 212 5.79 -0.59 3.44
C CYS A 212 5.88 0.53 2.39
N PHE A 213 4.85 0.69 1.57
CA PHE A 213 4.77 1.74 0.57
C PHE A 213 3.44 2.49 0.70
N PRO A 214 3.44 3.81 0.82
CA PRO A 214 2.23 4.59 1.08
C PRO A 214 1.47 4.90 -0.21
N ASP A 215 0.99 3.90 -0.87
CA ASP A 215 0.17 3.94 -2.06
C ASP A 215 -0.65 2.65 -2.15
N VAL A 216 -1.52 2.53 -3.14
CA VAL A 216 -2.27 1.30 -3.36
C VAL A 216 -1.32 0.18 -3.77
N VAL A 217 -1.26 -0.85 -2.95
CA VAL A 217 -0.49 -2.07 -3.20
C VAL A 217 -1.46 -3.24 -3.29
N ILE A 218 -1.46 -3.92 -4.43
CA ILE A 218 -2.32 -5.08 -4.69
C ILE A 218 -1.42 -6.24 -5.12
N ASP A 219 -1.54 -7.37 -4.46
CA ASP A 219 -0.76 -8.58 -4.74
C ASP A 219 0.75 -8.30 -4.85
N ASP A 220 1.28 -7.62 -3.84
CA ASP A 220 2.69 -7.16 -3.79
C ASP A 220 3.12 -6.21 -4.92
N MET A 221 2.19 -5.67 -5.70
CA MET A 221 2.47 -4.69 -6.73
C MET A 221 2.02 -3.30 -6.29
N ILE A 222 2.90 -2.32 -6.45
CA ILE A 222 2.54 -0.90 -6.32
C ILE A 222 1.79 -0.51 -7.59
N VAL A 223 0.46 -0.45 -7.50
CA VAL A 223 -0.40 -0.13 -8.64
C VAL A 223 -0.74 1.35 -8.74
N GLY A 224 -0.25 2.11 -7.81
CA GLY A 224 -0.15 3.53 -7.88
C GLY A 224 -1.30 4.30 -7.32
N GLY A 225 -0.96 5.42 -6.85
CA GLY A 225 -1.74 6.51 -6.39
C GLY A 225 -1.12 7.82 -6.77
N GLU A 226 -1.60 8.86 -6.17
CA GLU A 226 -1.11 10.22 -6.36
C GLU A 226 -0.32 10.68 -5.15
N THR A 227 0.56 9.80 -4.64
CA THR A 227 1.29 10.07 -3.41
C THR A 227 2.36 11.13 -3.58
N LEU A 228 2.75 11.70 -2.45
CA LEU A 228 3.88 12.63 -2.36
C LEU A 228 5.18 12.01 -2.88
N LYS A 229 5.36 10.67 -2.77
CA LYS A 229 6.58 9.94 -3.18
C LYS A 229 6.78 9.86 -4.69
N THR A 230 5.72 9.96 -5.46
CA THR A 230 5.80 10.00 -6.93
C THR A 230 5.48 11.38 -7.52
N ARG A 231 5.18 12.36 -6.66
CA ARG A 231 4.76 13.70 -7.07
C ARG A 231 5.83 14.42 -7.91
N GLY A 232 7.09 14.33 -7.51
CA GLY A 232 8.20 14.92 -8.27
C GLY A 232 8.32 14.29 -9.67
N ILE A 233 8.28 12.96 -9.74
CA ILE A 233 8.34 12.22 -11.00
C ILE A 233 7.17 12.62 -11.89
N ARG A 234 5.96 12.74 -11.35
CA ARG A 234 4.78 13.18 -12.10
C ARG A 234 4.95 14.60 -12.65
N ALA A 235 5.53 15.51 -11.86
CA ALA A 235 5.72 16.90 -12.26
C ALA A 235 6.87 17.10 -13.25
N HIS A 236 7.91 16.27 -13.18
CA HIS A 236 9.19 16.52 -13.85
C HIS A 236 9.57 15.44 -14.87
N SER A 237 8.99 14.24 -14.82
CA SER A 237 9.26 13.21 -15.82
C SER A 237 8.59 13.56 -17.15
N PRO A 238 9.28 13.39 -18.28
CA PRO A 238 8.69 13.55 -19.60
C PRO A 238 7.57 12.56 -19.91
N ASP A 239 7.58 11.39 -19.29
CA ASP A 239 6.62 10.30 -19.54
C ASP A 239 6.37 9.49 -18.25
N TYR A 240 5.53 10.05 -17.39
CA TYR A 240 5.16 9.43 -16.12
C TYR A 240 4.52 8.04 -16.29
N ASP A 241 3.72 7.86 -17.33
CA ASP A 241 3.00 6.60 -17.58
C ASP A 241 3.96 5.46 -17.97
N LYS A 242 5.16 5.77 -18.44
CA LYS A 242 6.24 4.78 -18.64
C LYS A 242 7.13 4.61 -17.40
N GLU A 243 7.40 5.69 -16.69
CA GLU A 243 8.26 5.65 -15.50
C GLU A 243 7.61 4.88 -14.36
N PHE A 244 6.37 5.21 -14.01
CA PHE A 244 5.70 4.65 -12.84
C PHE A 244 5.60 3.11 -12.85
N PRO A 245 5.25 2.42 -13.96
CA PRO A 245 5.18 0.95 -13.98
C PRO A 245 6.50 0.25 -13.64
N ARG A 246 7.63 0.93 -13.74
CA ARG A 246 8.94 0.37 -13.37
C ARG A 246 9.06 0.10 -11.86
N LEU A 247 8.23 0.72 -11.02
CA LEU A 247 8.15 0.37 -9.60
C LEU A 247 7.76 -1.09 -9.36
N ALA A 248 7.03 -1.72 -10.26
CA ALA A 248 6.72 -3.14 -10.19
C ALA A 248 7.98 -4.04 -10.21
N GLU A 249 9.11 -3.53 -10.70
CA GLU A 249 10.37 -4.26 -10.69
C GLU A 249 11.04 -4.30 -9.30
N LEU A 250 10.66 -3.42 -8.38
CA LEU A 250 11.29 -3.29 -7.06
C LEU A 250 11.27 -4.62 -6.30
N LYS A 251 10.15 -5.34 -6.29
CA LYS A 251 10.05 -6.67 -5.68
C LYS A 251 11.10 -7.63 -6.23
N ARG A 252 11.21 -7.73 -7.55
CA ARG A 252 12.18 -8.60 -8.23
C ARG A 252 13.64 -8.20 -7.94
N MET A 253 13.91 -6.91 -7.82
CA MET A 253 15.24 -6.41 -7.48
C MET A 253 15.61 -6.72 -6.03
N LEU A 254 14.67 -6.54 -5.08
CA LEU A 254 14.86 -6.88 -3.67
C LEU A 254 15.03 -8.39 -3.45
N LEU A 255 14.36 -9.24 -4.23
CA LEU A 255 14.53 -10.69 -4.16
C LEU A 255 15.98 -11.13 -4.39
N LYS A 256 16.80 -10.35 -5.11
CA LYS A 256 18.24 -10.62 -5.27
C LYS A 256 19.05 -10.47 -3.97
N GLN A 257 18.44 -9.84 -2.95
CA GLN A 257 19.04 -9.73 -1.62
C GLN A 257 18.66 -10.93 -0.71
N CYS A 258 17.73 -11.76 -1.17
CA CYS A 258 17.23 -12.92 -0.44
C CYS A 258 17.93 -14.21 -0.88
N ARG A 259 17.96 -15.20 0.03
CA ARG A 259 18.38 -16.57 -0.30
C ARG A 259 17.36 -17.26 -1.24
N ALA A 260 17.75 -18.39 -1.80
CA ALA A 260 16.82 -19.23 -2.56
C ALA A 260 15.63 -19.62 -1.68
N GLY A 261 14.41 -19.36 -2.16
CA GLY A 261 13.19 -19.54 -1.40
C GLY A 261 12.86 -18.42 -0.41
N GLY A 262 13.68 -17.36 -0.35
CA GLY A 262 13.34 -16.15 0.39
C GLY A 262 12.19 -15.37 -0.27
N VAL A 263 11.54 -14.52 0.50
CA VAL A 263 10.32 -13.81 0.08
C VAL A 263 10.45 -12.29 0.18
N VAL A 264 9.74 -11.58 -0.67
CA VAL A 264 9.54 -10.12 -0.56
C VAL A 264 8.05 -9.86 -0.58
N HIS A 265 7.54 -9.26 0.49
CA HIS A 265 6.16 -8.81 0.58
C HIS A 265 6.09 -7.29 0.62
N MET A 266 5.16 -6.75 -0.14
CA MET A 266 4.91 -5.31 -0.20
C MET A 266 3.48 -5.04 0.25
N SER A 267 3.29 -4.01 1.06
CA SER A 267 1.99 -3.65 1.60
C SER A 267 1.85 -2.13 1.67
N ASN A 268 0.60 -1.66 1.65
CA ASN A 268 0.28 -0.28 1.98
C ASN A 268 0.53 -0.03 3.48
N ASP A 269 0.83 1.22 3.85
CA ASP A 269 1.12 1.64 5.23
C ASP A 269 -0.08 1.43 6.17
N GLY A 270 -1.29 1.75 5.75
CA GLY A 270 -2.51 1.48 6.51
C GLY A 270 -2.75 -0.02 6.70
N SER A 271 -2.59 -0.82 5.64
CA SER A 271 -2.73 -2.28 5.71
C SER A 271 -1.68 -2.91 6.64
N LEU A 272 -0.44 -2.41 6.62
CA LEU A 272 0.61 -2.87 7.53
C LEU A 272 0.29 -2.51 8.99
N ALA A 273 -0.30 -1.33 9.24
CA ALA A 273 -0.74 -0.94 10.58
C ALA A 273 -1.83 -1.89 11.11
N ALA A 274 -2.82 -2.24 10.28
CA ALA A 274 -3.85 -3.21 10.65
C ALA A 274 -3.26 -4.61 10.89
N TYR A 275 -2.30 -5.04 10.06
CA TYR A 275 -1.61 -6.32 10.24
C TYR A 275 -0.81 -6.35 11.56
N THR A 276 -0.10 -5.26 11.88
CA THR A 276 0.64 -5.14 13.13
C THR A 276 -0.31 -5.23 14.33
N ALA A 277 -1.42 -4.50 14.29
CA ALA A 277 -2.45 -4.57 15.33
C ALA A 277 -3.03 -5.99 15.49
N ALA A 278 -3.30 -6.68 14.37
CA ALA A 278 -3.79 -8.06 14.39
C ALA A 278 -2.78 -9.02 15.03
N VAL A 279 -1.49 -8.87 14.71
CA VAL A 279 -0.41 -9.67 15.34
C VAL A 279 -0.33 -9.42 16.85
N GLU A 280 -0.39 -8.16 17.27
CA GLU A 280 -0.35 -7.80 18.70
C GLU A 280 -1.59 -8.33 19.42
N LEU A 281 -2.79 -8.14 18.88
CA LEU A 281 -4.04 -8.69 19.42
C LEU A 281 -3.99 -10.22 19.54
N ALA A 282 -3.51 -10.92 18.51
CA ALA A 282 -3.40 -12.38 18.53
C ALA A 282 -2.51 -12.92 19.68
N HIS A 283 -1.59 -12.09 20.22
CA HIS A 283 -0.72 -12.44 21.34
C HIS A 283 -1.19 -11.86 22.68
N SER A 284 -2.32 -11.16 22.72
CA SER A 284 -2.91 -10.57 23.92
C SER A 284 -4.02 -11.44 24.52
N GLU A 285 -4.59 -10.99 25.64
CA GLU A 285 -5.79 -11.56 26.26
C GLU A 285 -7.06 -11.36 25.39
N HIS A 286 -6.98 -10.49 24.37
CA HIS A 286 -8.07 -10.21 23.43
C HIS A 286 -7.92 -10.94 22.07
N ALA A 287 -7.14 -12.02 22.03
CA ALA A 287 -6.82 -12.74 20.79
C ALA A 287 -8.06 -13.14 19.97
N GLU A 288 -9.18 -13.43 20.63
CA GLU A 288 -10.42 -13.86 19.95
C GLU A 288 -11.02 -12.75 19.08
N THR A 289 -10.79 -11.48 19.39
CA THR A 289 -11.33 -10.35 18.61
C THR A 289 -10.72 -10.25 17.20
N VAL A 290 -9.58 -10.88 16.97
CA VAL A 290 -8.96 -10.96 15.62
C VAL A 290 -9.87 -11.70 14.62
N ARG A 291 -10.72 -12.61 15.12
CA ARG A 291 -11.67 -13.35 14.29
C ARG A 291 -12.82 -12.52 13.72
N ASP A 292 -13.05 -11.33 14.28
CA ASP A 292 -14.03 -10.36 13.78
C ASP A 292 -13.43 -9.43 12.72
N GLY A 293 -12.14 -9.64 12.40
CA GLY A 293 -11.34 -8.74 11.58
C GLY A 293 -10.73 -7.58 12.38
N VAL A 294 -9.73 -6.93 11.78
CA VAL A 294 -9.03 -5.79 12.41
C VAL A 294 -9.00 -4.62 11.44
N PHE A 295 -9.55 -3.51 11.88
CA PHE A 295 -9.56 -2.26 11.12
C PHE A 295 -8.69 -1.21 11.83
N ALA A 296 -7.78 -0.59 11.11
CA ALA A 296 -6.86 0.39 11.67
C ALA A 296 -6.83 1.67 10.84
N HIS A 297 -6.69 2.80 11.54
CA HIS A 297 -6.38 4.08 10.94
C HIS A 297 -5.06 4.62 11.48
N THR A 298 -4.20 5.07 10.59
CA THR A 298 -3.00 5.85 10.93
C THR A 298 -3.30 7.33 10.68
N LEU A 299 -3.12 8.14 11.71
CA LEU A 299 -3.32 9.60 11.66
C LEU A 299 -1.97 10.27 11.49
N GLY A 300 -1.63 10.61 10.27
CA GLY A 300 -0.39 11.30 9.92
C GLY A 300 -0.67 12.55 9.10
N THR A 301 0.16 12.81 8.09
CA THR A 301 -0.09 13.87 7.09
C THR A 301 -1.38 13.60 6.32
N GLU A 302 -1.68 12.32 6.10
CA GLU A 302 -2.94 11.82 5.52
C GLU A 302 -3.47 10.68 6.40
N LEU A 303 -4.72 10.28 6.16
CA LEU A 303 -5.36 9.17 6.85
C LEU A 303 -5.03 7.87 6.10
N GLY A 304 -4.14 7.06 6.67
CA GLY A 304 -3.94 5.69 6.21
C GLY A 304 -5.01 4.77 6.79
N THR A 305 -5.57 3.90 5.98
CA THR A 305 -6.57 2.92 6.40
C THR A 305 -6.13 1.52 6.04
N GLY A 306 -6.28 0.60 6.97
CA GLY A 306 -6.01 -0.82 6.76
C GLY A 306 -7.09 -1.70 7.31
N TRP A 307 -7.26 -2.86 6.70
CA TRP A 307 -8.20 -3.89 7.13
C TRP A 307 -7.58 -5.27 6.99
N ILE A 308 -7.70 -6.06 8.04
CA ILE A 308 -7.49 -7.51 8.04
C ILE A 308 -8.86 -8.14 8.19
N ASP A 309 -9.20 -9.03 7.29
CA ASP A 309 -10.48 -9.72 7.33
C ASP A 309 -10.52 -10.85 8.39
N GLU A 310 -11.67 -11.47 8.55
CA GLU A 310 -11.89 -12.56 9.50
C GLU A 310 -11.05 -13.82 9.21
N THR A 311 -10.46 -13.94 8.01
CA THR A 311 -9.53 -15.02 7.64
C THR A 311 -8.09 -14.72 8.02
N GLY A 312 -7.78 -13.46 8.40
CA GLY A 312 -6.45 -12.99 8.72
C GLY A 312 -5.67 -12.47 7.51
N GLU A 313 -6.35 -12.26 6.39
CA GLU A 313 -5.73 -11.77 5.15
C GLU A 313 -5.97 -10.27 4.96
N ILE A 314 -5.08 -9.63 4.21
CA ILE A 314 -5.25 -8.25 3.74
C ILE A 314 -6.11 -8.29 2.48
N PRO A 315 -7.35 -7.77 2.50
CA PRO A 315 -8.18 -7.72 1.30
C PRO A 315 -7.51 -6.92 0.19
N GLN A 316 -7.55 -7.46 -1.03
CA GLN A 316 -6.92 -6.83 -2.20
C GLN A 316 -7.87 -5.80 -2.82
N ILE A 317 -8.10 -4.70 -2.09
CA ILE A 317 -9.01 -3.61 -2.44
C ILE A 317 -8.32 -2.26 -2.28
N PRO A 318 -8.80 -1.18 -2.94
CA PRO A 318 -8.18 0.15 -2.85
C PRO A 318 -8.14 0.73 -1.44
N LEU A 319 -9.22 0.56 -0.69
CA LEU A 319 -9.46 1.08 0.66
C LEU A 319 -9.23 2.60 0.81
N GLU A 320 -9.53 3.36 -0.27
CA GLU A 320 -9.38 4.83 -0.33
C GLU A 320 -10.46 5.55 0.49
N VAL A 321 -10.58 5.18 1.77
CA VAL A 321 -11.65 5.64 2.67
C VAL A 321 -11.56 7.14 2.93
N TYR A 322 -10.37 7.71 2.93
CA TYR A 322 -10.18 9.14 3.15
C TYR A 322 -10.79 10.01 2.02
N ASN A 323 -10.97 9.45 0.83
CA ASN A 323 -11.63 10.09 -0.30
C ASN A 323 -13.16 9.97 -0.25
N CYS A 324 -13.72 9.21 0.71
CA CYS A 324 -15.16 9.03 0.78
C CYS A 324 -15.91 10.34 1.07
N VAL A 325 -17.01 10.54 0.36
CA VAL A 325 -17.92 11.65 0.60
C VAL A 325 -18.67 11.42 1.90
N ILE A 326 -18.50 12.30 2.87
CA ILE A 326 -19.17 12.25 4.18
C ILE A 326 -20.17 13.38 4.39
N ASP A 327 -20.14 14.38 3.53
CA ASP A 327 -20.99 15.57 3.60
C ASP A 327 -21.68 15.82 2.25
N LEU A 328 -23.01 15.82 2.25
CA LEU A 328 -23.82 16.07 1.05
C LEU A 328 -23.99 17.57 0.74
N GLY A 329 -23.22 18.45 1.37
CA GLY A 329 -23.25 19.87 1.13
C GLY A 329 -24.42 20.60 1.78
N ASN A 330 -25.17 19.93 2.66
CA ASN A 330 -26.35 20.51 3.32
C ASN A 330 -26.02 21.21 4.66
N TYR A 331 -24.73 21.28 5.01
CA TYR A 331 -24.30 21.90 6.27
C TYR A 331 -24.04 23.40 6.07
N PRO A 332 -24.94 24.29 6.53
CA PRO A 332 -24.92 25.71 6.16
C PRO A 332 -23.76 26.51 6.75
N ALA A 333 -23.12 25.99 7.80
CA ALA A 333 -22.00 26.66 8.46
C ALA A 333 -20.65 26.37 7.84
N ARG A 334 -20.57 25.49 6.84
CA ARG A 334 -19.31 25.11 6.21
C ARG A 334 -19.05 25.95 4.97
N ALA A 335 -17.95 26.69 4.99
CA ALA A 335 -17.47 27.37 3.79
C ALA A 335 -16.98 26.34 2.75
N PHE A 336 -17.12 26.68 1.48
CA PHE A 336 -16.51 25.92 0.39
C PHE A 336 -14.98 25.91 0.59
N ASP A 337 -14.41 24.71 0.58
CA ASP A 337 -12.96 24.51 0.59
C ASP A 337 -12.61 23.59 -0.59
N PRO A 338 -11.90 24.10 -1.61
CA PRO A 338 -11.53 23.30 -2.77
C PRO A 338 -10.56 22.15 -2.46
N MET A 339 -9.94 22.19 -1.29
CA MET A 339 -9.06 21.10 -0.81
C MET A 339 -9.82 20.01 -0.06
N ASP A 340 -11.06 20.25 0.37
CA ASP A 340 -11.87 19.26 1.06
C ASP A 340 -12.66 18.41 0.06
N VAL A 341 -12.08 17.31 -0.36
CA VAL A 341 -12.70 16.37 -1.30
C VAL A 341 -13.83 15.53 -0.71
N ARG A 342 -14.08 15.64 0.60
CA ARG A 342 -15.09 14.83 1.32
C ARG A 342 -16.50 15.41 1.29
N SER A 343 -16.66 16.61 0.76
CA SER A 343 -17.97 17.22 0.58
C SER A 343 -18.39 17.15 -0.88
N VAL A 344 -19.66 16.81 -1.13
CA VAL A 344 -20.23 16.79 -2.47
C VAL A 344 -20.19 18.17 -3.16
N ASN A 345 -20.18 19.24 -2.37
CA ASN A 345 -20.03 20.61 -2.90
C ASN A 345 -18.71 20.86 -3.63
N ASN A 346 -17.69 20.03 -3.38
CA ASN A 346 -16.38 20.14 -4.04
C ASN A 346 -16.33 19.38 -5.36
N PHE A 347 -17.40 18.70 -5.75
CA PHE A 347 -17.48 17.99 -7.03
C PHE A 347 -18.08 18.86 -8.16
N ASN A 348 -18.69 19.96 -7.85
CA ASN A 348 -19.35 20.88 -8.79
C ASN A 348 -18.39 21.91 -9.35
#